data_ec1b5763a6737895a39f9d4fe1c8e7b3
#
_entry.id   ec1b5763a6737895a39f9d4fe1c8e7b3
#
_cell.length_a   1.000
_cell.length_b   1.000
_cell.length_c   1.000
_cell.angle_alpha   90.00
_cell.angle_beta   90.00
_cell.angle_gamma   90.00
#
_symmetry.space_group_name_H-M   'P 1'
#
loop_
_entity.id
_entity.type
_entity.pdbx_description
1 polymer ?
#
loop_
_entity_poly.entity_id
_entity_poly.type
_entity_poly.pdbx_seq_one_letter_code
_entity_poly.pdbx_strand_id
1 'polypeptide(L)'
;MALAGKIFKALKQTRDKISDAFDLVRKEKVSIESLDQLEETLILADIGIDTVEKALDVIKNNKKNNFIQEVESYLISVLPENINDEEYFSKPMVILMVGVNGTGKTTSCAKLAKYYKSQGKKVLMIA
;
A
#
# COMPACT_ATOMS: atom_id res chain seq x y z
N MET A 1 12.65 -7.91 13.98
CA MET A 1 13.22 -7.97 12.61
C MET A 1 12.68 -9.10 11.71
N ALA A 2 12.31 -10.29 12.22
CA ALA A 2 11.85 -11.41 11.38
C ALA A 2 10.49 -11.20 10.67
N LEU A 3 9.58 -10.39 11.21
CA LEU A 3 8.24 -10.15 10.64
C LEU A 3 8.30 -9.24 9.41
N ALA A 4 9.07 -8.16 9.47
CA ALA A 4 9.25 -7.24 8.35
C ALA A 4 9.83 -7.96 7.12
N GLY A 5 10.83 -8.83 7.29
CA GLY A 5 11.40 -9.60 6.18
C GLY A 5 10.40 -10.54 5.50
N LYS A 6 9.44 -11.12 6.24
CA LYS A 6 8.39 -11.96 5.67
C LYS A 6 7.35 -11.14 4.89
N ILE A 7 6.98 -9.96 5.40
CA ILE A 7 6.06 -9.04 4.70
C ILE A 7 6.71 -8.54 3.40
N PHE A 8 7.97 -8.11 3.45
CA PHE A 8 8.71 -7.69 2.25
C PHE A 8 8.80 -8.81 1.20
N LYS A 9 8.97 -10.07 1.63
CA LYS A 9 8.99 -11.20 0.70
C LYS A 9 7.62 -11.49 0.09
N ALA A 10 6.52 -11.37 0.85
CA ALA A 10 5.16 -11.56 0.36
C ALA A 10 4.76 -10.49 -0.67
N LEU A 11 5.20 -9.24 -0.48
CA LEU A 11 4.91 -8.13 -1.39
C LEU A 11 5.89 -8.05 -2.58
N LYS A 12 6.90 -8.92 -2.62
CA LYS A 12 7.94 -8.85 -3.65
C LYS A 12 7.36 -8.97 -5.08
N GLN A 13 6.45 -9.89 -5.31
CA GLN A 13 5.88 -10.11 -6.65
C GLN A 13 5.10 -8.90 -7.16
N THR A 14 4.27 -8.29 -6.31
CA THR A 14 3.51 -7.07 -6.67
C THR A 14 4.45 -5.91 -6.93
N ARG A 15 5.43 -5.72 -6.06
CA ARG A 15 6.44 -4.68 -6.22
C ARG A 15 7.24 -4.84 -7.50
N ASP A 16 7.72 -6.06 -7.79
CA ASP A 16 8.54 -6.32 -8.97
C ASP A 16 7.71 -6.08 -10.25
N LYS A 17 6.44 -6.50 -10.31
CA LYS A 17 5.53 -6.22 -11.44
C LYS A 17 5.33 -4.72 -11.67
N ILE A 18 5.07 -3.96 -10.60
CA ILE A 18 4.91 -2.50 -10.67
C ILE A 18 6.21 -1.86 -11.16
N SER A 19 7.36 -2.27 -10.62
CA SER A 19 8.68 -1.76 -11.04
C SER A 19 8.95 -2.03 -12.52
N ASP A 20 8.68 -3.25 -12.98
CA ASP A 20 8.88 -3.65 -14.37
C ASP A 20 7.98 -2.85 -15.32
N ALA A 21 6.73 -2.57 -14.94
CA ALA A 21 5.81 -1.76 -15.73
C ALA A 21 6.27 -0.30 -15.85
N PHE A 22 6.75 0.32 -14.78
CA PHE A 22 7.35 1.66 -14.83
C PHE A 22 8.65 1.69 -15.66
N ASP A 23 9.48 0.65 -15.56
CA ASP A 23 10.70 0.53 -16.36
C ASP A 23 10.40 0.38 -17.85
N LEU A 24 9.31 -0.30 -18.22
CA LEU A 24 8.84 -0.39 -19.59
C LEU A 24 8.48 0.98 -20.14
N VAL A 25 7.63 1.75 -19.44
CA VAL A 25 7.26 3.13 -19.84
C VAL A 25 8.50 4.01 -20.01
N ARG A 26 9.48 3.86 -19.13
CA ARG A 26 10.75 4.61 -19.24
C ARG A 26 11.56 4.24 -20.47
N LYS A 27 11.62 2.96 -20.84
CA LYS A 27 12.39 2.46 -22.00
C LYS A 27 11.73 2.81 -23.32
N GLU A 28 10.42 2.70 -23.40
CA GLU A 28 9.63 2.91 -24.63
C GLU A 28 9.25 4.37 -24.90
N LYS A 29 9.77 5.31 -24.11
CA LYS A 29 9.50 6.76 -24.25
C LYS A 29 8.00 7.11 -24.21
N VAL A 30 7.25 6.49 -23.32
CA VAL A 30 5.81 6.76 -23.11
C VAL A 30 4.99 6.44 -24.37
N SER A 31 4.94 5.17 -24.75
CA SER A 31 4.04 4.67 -25.80
C SER A 31 2.63 4.40 -25.23
N ILE A 32 1.62 4.33 -26.12
CA ILE A 32 0.25 3.99 -25.71
C ILE A 32 0.25 2.60 -25.07
N GLU A 33 0.91 1.64 -25.70
CA GLU A 33 0.96 0.25 -25.23
C GLU A 33 1.62 0.13 -23.85
N SER A 34 2.68 0.90 -23.58
CA SER A 34 3.35 0.89 -22.28
C SER A 34 2.51 1.53 -21.17
N LEU A 35 1.70 2.54 -21.51
CA LEU A 35 0.76 3.17 -20.59
C LEU A 35 -0.40 2.24 -20.24
N ASP A 36 -0.97 1.55 -21.24
CA ASP A 36 -2.07 0.58 -21.05
C ASP A 36 -1.61 -0.58 -20.14
N GLN A 37 -0.38 -1.09 -20.35
CA GLN A 37 0.19 -2.14 -19.48
C GLN A 37 0.45 -1.64 -18.06
N LEU A 38 0.89 -0.39 -17.89
CA LEU A 38 1.07 0.21 -16.58
C LEU A 38 -0.27 0.35 -15.87
N GLU A 39 -1.30 0.85 -16.57
CA GLU A 39 -2.66 0.99 -16.04
C GLU A 39 -3.19 -0.35 -15.53
N GLU A 40 -3.16 -1.39 -16.37
CA GLU A 40 -3.59 -2.74 -15.98
C GLU A 40 -2.83 -3.25 -14.76
N THR A 41 -1.50 -3.07 -14.74
CA THR A 41 -0.66 -3.50 -13.62
C THR A 41 -1.03 -2.82 -12.31
N LEU A 42 -1.29 -1.51 -12.34
CA LEU A 42 -1.65 -0.73 -11.16
C LEU A 42 -3.06 -1.09 -10.65
N ILE A 43 -4.02 -1.32 -11.55
CA ILE A 43 -5.37 -1.78 -11.20
C ILE A 43 -5.31 -3.18 -10.58
N LEU A 44 -4.55 -4.11 -11.16
CA LEU A 44 -4.35 -5.46 -10.61
C LEU A 44 -3.60 -5.47 -9.27
N ALA A 45 -2.91 -4.40 -8.94
CA ALA A 45 -2.27 -4.19 -7.63
C ALA A 45 -3.22 -3.54 -6.60
N ASP A 46 -4.54 -3.47 -6.89
CA ASP A 46 -5.58 -2.85 -6.04
C ASP A 46 -5.37 -1.34 -5.80
N ILE A 47 -4.69 -0.65 -6.70
CA ILE A 47 -4.63 0.82 -6.67
C ILE A 47 -5.96 1.37 -7.22
N GLY A 48 -6.58 2.28 -6.49
CA GLY A 48 -7.85 2.88 -6.88
C GLY A 48 -7.79 3.56 -8.25
N ILE A 49 -8.85 3.41 -9.07
CA ILE A 49 -8.91 3.89 -10.45
C ILE A 49 -8.57 5.38 -10.56
N ASP A 50 -9.15 6.23 -9.70
CA ASP A 50 -8.87 7.68 -9.69
C ASP A 50 -7.38 7.99 -9.47
N THR A 51 -6.69 7.18 -8.67
CA THR A 51 -5.26 7.33 -8.41
C THR A 51 -4.44 6.90 -9.62
N VAL A 52 -4.84 5.82 -10.29
CA VAL A 52 -4.20 5.32 -11.51
C VAL A 52 -4.34 6.34 -12.63
N GLU A 53 -5.54 6.85 -12.91
CA GLU A 53 -5.79 7.86 -13.94
C GLU A 53 -4.92 9.11 -13.74
N LYS A 54 -4.87 9.64 -12.52
CA LYS A 54 -4.02 10.79 -12.20
C LYS A 54 -2.52 10.50 -12.33
N ALA A 55 -2.07 9.31 -11.95
CA ALA A 55 -0.68 8.90 -12.14
C ALA A 55 -0.31 8.84 -13.63
N LEU A 56 -1.21 8.29 -14.47
CA LEU A 56 -1.03 8.27 -15.92
C LEU A 56 -1.04 9.67 -16.53
N ASP A 57 -1.88 10.58 -16.05
CA ASP A 57 -1.90 11.97 -16.49
C ASP A 57 -0.59 12.70 -16.16
N VAL A 58 -0.01 12.44 -14.98
CA VAL A 58 1.30 12.97 -14.61
C VAL A 58 2.36 12.49 -15.63
N ILE A 59 2.32 11.20 -16.02
CA ILE A 59 3.26 10.65 -17.00
C ILE A 59 3.06 11.29 -18.38
N LYS A 60 1.81 11.36 -18.88
CA LYS A 60 1.46 11.92 -20.20
C LYS A 60 1.85 13.39 -20.34
N ASN A 61 1.69 14.17 -19.27
CA ASN A 61 1.97 15.60 -19.27
C ASN A 61 3.44 15.93 -19.01
N ASN A 62 4.24 14.95 -18.57
CA ASN A 62 5.65 15.17 -18.27
C ASN A 62 6.51 14.98 -19.52
N LYS A 63 6.89 16.10 -20.16
CA LYS A 63 7.80 16.12 -21.34
C LYS A 63 9.28 15.89 -21.00
N LYS A 64 9.63 15.85 -19.72
CA LYS A 64 10.99 15.62 -19.22
C LYS A 64 11.07 14.18 -18.71
N ASN A 65 12.16 13.48 -18.92
CA ASN A 65 12.40 12.09 -18.45
C ASN A 65 12.36 11.89 -16.92
N ASN A 66 11.62 12.75 -16.20
CA ASN A 66 11.56 12.83 -14.73
C ASN A 66 10.20 12.40 -14.17
N PHE A 67 9.35 11.77 -14.98
CA PHE A 67 7.98 11.42 -14.59
C PHE A 67 7.90 10.50 -13.35
N ILE A 68 8.90 9.64 -13.14
CA ILE A 68 8.92 8.72 -11.99
C ILE A 68 8.90 9.50 -10.67
N GLN A 69 9.73 10.55 -10.54
CA GLN A 69 9.76 11.37 -9.32
C GLN A 69 8.46 12.16 -9.11
N GLU A 70 7.82 12.59 -10.19
CA GLU A 70 6.54 13.29 -10.12
C GLU A 70 5.40 12.34 -9.73
N VAL A 71 5.37 11.12 -10.30
CA VAL A 71 4.42 10.08 -9.89
C VAL A 71 4.65 9.66 -8.43
N GLU A 72 5.89 9.48 -8.02
CA GLU A 72 6.23 9.18 -6.62
C GLU A 72 5.73 10.28 -5.68
N SER A 73 6.01 11.54 -6.01
CA SER A 73 5.53 12.69 -5.23
C SER A 73 4.01 12.74 -5.17
N TYR A 74 3.33 12.47 -6.29
CA TYR A 74 1.88 12.38 -6.34
C TYR A 74 1.36 11.24 -5.44
N LEU A 75 1.89 10.03 -5.56
CA LEU A 75 1.47 8.89 -4.76
C LEU A 75 1.70 9.12 -3.26
N ILE A 76 2.81 9.76 -2.89
CA ILE A 76 3.08 10.15 -1.50
C ILE A 76 2.01 11.18 -1.02
N SER A 77 1.63 12.13 -1.87
CA SER A 77 0.64 13.15 -1.52
C SER A 77 -0.78 12.61 -1.29
N VAL A 78 -1.09 11.44 -1.85
CA VAL A 78 -2.38 10.75 -1.66
C VAL A 78 -2.42 9.98 -0.33
N LEU A 79 -1.25 9.66 0.24
CA LEU A 79 -1.19 9.00 1.54
C LEU A 79 -1.58 9.98 2.65
N PRO A 80 -2.30 9.51 3.69
CA PRO A 80 -2.61 10.36 4.83
C PRO A 80 -1.31 10.87 5.45
N GLU A 81 -1.27 12.17 5.75
CA GLU A 81 -0.19 12.75 6.56
C GLU A 81 -0.08 11.98 7.88
N ASN A 82 1.15 11.88 8.41
CA ASN A 82 1.46 11.10 9.61
C ASN A 82 0.37 11.22 10.66
N ILE A 83 -0.37 10.14 10.85
CA ILE A 83 -1.32 10.01 11.94
C ILE A 83 -0.47 9.96 13.21
N ASN A 84 -0.45 11.04 13.98
CA ASN A 84 0.09 11.01 15.33
C ASN A 84 -0.75 10.01 16.12
N ASP A 85 -0.20 8.83 16.40
CA ASP A 85 -0.89 7.69 17.01
C ASP A 85 -1.62 8.05 18.32
N GLU A 86 -1.20 9.09 19.02
CA GLU A 86 -1.80 9.49 20.30
C GLU A 86 -3.13 10.25 20.16
N GLU A 87 -3.38 10.90 19.05
CA GLU A 87 -4.54 11.78 18.86
C GLU A 87 -5.78 11.05 18.28
N TYR A 88 -5.56 9.92 17.61
CA TYR A 88 -6.61 9.17 16.92
C TYR A 88 -7.25 8.03 17.74
N PHE A 89 -6.65 7.64 18.85
CA PHE A 89 -7.18 6.54 19.66
C PHE A 89 -8.01 7.04 20.83
N SER A 90 -9.34 7.02 20.66
CA SER A 90 -10.28 7.18 21.79
C SER A 90 -10.04 6.09 22.84
N LYS A 91 -10.30 6.42 24.10
CA LYS A 91 -10.28 5.41 25.18
C LYS A 91 -11.72 4.98 25.48
N PRO A 92 -12.05 3.69 25.36
CA PRO A 92 -11.18 2.58 24.97
C PRO A 92 -10.88 2.56 23.46
N MET A 93 -9.67 2.10 23.09
CA MET A 93 -9.32 1.84 21.69
C MET A 93 -10.02 0.56 21.23
N VAL A 94 -10.77 0.64 20.12
CA VAL A 94 -11.45 -0.50 19.51
C VAL A 94 -10.75 -0.86 18.21
N ILE A 95 -10.31 -2.11 18.07
CA ILE A 95 -9.68 -2.64 16.87
C ILE A 95 -10.58 -3.71 16.26
N LEU A 96 -11.11 -3.45 15.06
CA LEU A 96 -11.92 -4.39 14.29
C LEU A 96 -11.04 -5.16 13.30
N MET A 97 -11.02 -6.50 13.40
CA MET A 97 -10.32 -7.36 12.45
C MET A 97 -11.28 -7.92 11.41
N VAL A 98 -11.08 -7.50 10.16
CA VAL A 98 -11.93 -7.88 9.01
C VAL A 98 -11.15 -8.76 8.03
N GLY A 99 -11.84 -9.70 7.38
CA GLY A 99 -11.25 -10.55 6.35
C GLY A 99 -12.09 -11.81 6.11
N VAL A 100 -11.84 -12.49 5.00
CA VAL A 100 -12.52 -13.74 4.63
C VAL A 100 -12.09 -14.91 5.55
N ASN A 101 -12.83 -16.03 5.51
CA ASN A 101 -12.50 -17.20 6.32
C ASN A 101 -11.11 -17.75 5.97
N GLY A 102 -10.37 -18.21 6.97
CA GLY A 102 -9.02 -18.76 6.79
C GLY A 102 -7.87 -17.76 6.69
N THR A 103 -8.11 -16.44 6.62
CA THR A 103 -7.05 -15.42 6.49
C THR A 103 -6.26 -15.14 7.76
N GLY A 104 -6.56 -15.83 8.86
CA GLY A 104 -5.81 -15.68 10.11
C GLY A 104 -6.28 -14.54 11.01
N LYS A 105 -7.54 -14.07 10.87
CA LYS A 105 -8.13 -13.02 11.72
C LYS A 105 -7.94 -13.30 13.22
N THR A 106 -8.44 -14.45 13.68
CA THR A 106 -8.35 -14.86 15.09
C THR A 106 -6.91 -14.95 15.59
N THR A 107 -6.01 -15.50 14.75
CA THR A 107 -4.58 -15.58 15.07
C THR A 107 -3.96 -14.20 15.21
N SER A 108 -4.34 -13.26 14.34
CA SER A 108 -3.86 -11.87 14.38
C SER A 108 -4.41 -11.13 15.61
N CYS A 109 -5.70 -11.31 15.94
CA CYS A 109 -6.28 -10.79 17.18
C CYS A 109 -5.52 -11.26 18.42
N ALA A 110 -5.23 -12.56 18.51
CA ALA A 110 -4.49 -13.12 19.65
C ALA A 110 -3.06 -12.54 19.77
N LYS A 111 -2.37 -12.36 18.65
CA LYS A 111 -1.03 -11.74 18.61
C LYS A 111 -1.07 -10.27 19.02
N LEU A 112 -2.05 -9.51 18.53
CA LEU A 112 -2.24 -8.11 18.90
C LEU A 112 -2.59 -7.97 20.39
N ALA A 113 -3.49 -8.80 20.90
CA ALA A 113 -3.84 -8.84 22.31
C ALA A 113 -2.61 -9.11 23.19
N LYS A 114 -1.78 -10.10 22.82
CA LYS A 114 -0.52 -10.38 23.51
C LYS A 114 0.43 -9.18 23.49
N TYR A 115 0.54 -8.51 22.34
CA TYR A 115 1.40 -7.33 22.17
C TYR A 115 0.99 -6.19 23.10
N TYR A 116 -0.28 -5.79 23.10
CA TYR A 116 -0.76 -4.71 23.99
C TYR A 116 -0.74 -5.10 25.46
N LYS A 117 -1.02 -6.36 25.79
CA LYS A 117 -0.90 -6.85 27.17
C LYS A 117 0.54 -6.78 27.67
N SER A 118 1.55 -7.06 26.80
CA SER A 118 2.97 -6.93 27.19
C SER A 118 3.40 -5.49 27.45
N GLN A 119 2.63 -4.50 26.93
CA GLN A 119 2.80 -3.07 27.22
C GLN A 119 1.99 -2.59 28.43
N GLY A 120 1.45 -3.49 29.23
CA GLY A 120 0.67 -3.15 30.42
C GLY A 120 -0.76 -2.68 30.14
N LYS A 121 -1.25 -2.79 28.90
CA LYS A 121 -2.63 -2.41 28.56
C LYS A 121 -3.63 -3.48 28.99
N LYS A 122 -4.82 -3.06 29.41
CA LYS A 122 -5.96 -3.96 29.64
C LYS A 122 -6.58 -4.28 28.27
N VAL A 123 -6.69 -5.57 27.94
CA VAL A 123 -7.18 -6.03 26.62
C VAL A 123 -8.41 -6.91 26.83
N LEU A 124 -9.47 -6.61 26.08
CA LEU A 124 -10.67 -7.45 25.95
C LEU A 124 -10.72 -7.96 24.50
N MET A 125 -10.94 -9.25 24.32
CA MET A 125 -11.18 -9.86 23.01
C MET A 125 -12.65 -10.28 22.93
N ILE A 126 -13.30 -9.96 21.80
CA ILE A 126 -14.69 -10.34 21.50
C ILE A 126 -14.67 -11.08 20.16
N ALA A 127 -15.36 -12.23 20.08
CA ALA A 127 -15.50 -13.05 18.88
C ALA A 127 -16.99 -13.26 18.55
#